data_14835a1395ff24f0d19f4fda08f2d5bf
#
_entry.id   14835a1395ff24f0d19f4fda08f2d5bf
#
_cell.length_a   1.000
_cell.length_b   1.000
_cell.length_c   1.000
_cell.angle_alpha   90.00
_cell.angle_beta   90.00
_cell.angle_gamma   90.00
#
_symmetry.space_group_name_H-M   'P 1'
#
loop_
_entity.id
_entity.type
_entity.pdbx_description
1 polymer ?
#
loop_
_entity_poly.entity_id
_entity_poly.type
_entity_poly.pdbx_seq_one_letter_code
_entity_poly.pdbx_strand_id
1 'polypeptide(L)'
;SSGDLFLGDLEVNPPVYIETYQEYISNYSTEASEFNVFTNATEYTEKNSSYVRLFSFGNPSLSPFDSIDKKLNVIDGAAWYKAGQEVTYNIEVEETGLYDIAFHYANYKGDFQSFRSIKIDGEIPFREVASYAFDYTPSNWANETLSDDSGNPYKFYLEAGSHTLTFRAEQSEVSKELRDIQLMID
;
A
#
# COMPACT_ATOMS: atom_id res chain seq x y z
N SER A 1 -24.91 -23.13 4.80
CA SER A 1 -24.08 -24.37 4.80
C SER A 1 -23.06 -24.25 5.90
N SER A 2 -23.15 -25.09 6.92
CA SER A 2 -22.10 -25.23 7.94
C SER A 2 -20.89 -25.89 7.29
N GLY A 3 -19.77 -25.19 7.20
CA GLY A 3 -18.47 -25.75 6.81
C GLY A 3 -17.83 -26.42 8.04
N ASP A 4 -17.10 -27.52 7.83
CA ASP A 4 -16.29 -28.13 8.87
C ASP A 4 -15.09 -27.23 9.19
N LEU A 5 -14.95 -26.83 10.46
CA LEU A 5 -13.80 -26.09 10.97
C LEU A 5 -12.92 -27.04 11.78
N PHE A 6 -11.67 -27.20 11.35
CA PHE A 6 -10.65 -27.91 12.12
C PHE A 6 -9.73 -26.89 12.77
N LEU A 7 -9.65 -26.89 14.09
CA LEU A 7 -8.75 -26.05 14.87
C LEU A 7 -7.56 -26.90 15.34
N GLY A 8 -6.36 -26.40 15.12
CA GLY A 8 -5.13 -26.92 15.70
C GLY A 8 -4.80 -26.20 17.01
N ASP A 9 -3.54 -25.83 17.16
CA ASP A 9 -3.08 -25.10 18.35
C ASP A 9 -3.60 -23.66 18.35
N LEU A 10 -3.91 -23.13 19.53
CA LEU A 10 -4.31 -21.75 19.75
C LEU A 10 -3.24 -21.06 20.60
N GLU A 11 -2.72 -19.96 20.09
CA GLU A 11 -1.82 -19.07 20.82
C GLU A 11 -2.51 -17.72 21.06
N VAL A 12 -2.40 -17.22 22.27
CA VAL A 12 -2.94 -15.90 22.65
C VAL A 12 -1.78 -14.98 22.94
N ASN A 13 -1.60 -13.99 22.08
CA ASN A 13 -0.56 -12.97 22.20
C ASN A 13 -1.17 -11.63 22.63
N PRO A 14 -0.42 -10.77 23.34
CA PRO A 14 -0.87 -9.42 23.59
C PRO A 14 -1.05 -8.66 22.26
N PRO A 15 -1.97 -7.66 22.20
CA PRO A 15 -2.14 -6.85 21.01
C PRO A 15 -0.82 -6.11 20.67
N VAL A 16 -0.45 -6.11 19.39
CA VAL A 16 0.68 -5.33 18.91
C VAL A 16 0.27 -3.85 18.92
N TYR A 17 1.01 -3.04 19.66
CA TYR A 17 0.86 -1.59 19.63
C TYR A 17 1.58 -1.03 18.41
N ILE A 18 0.87 -0.28 17.58
CA ILE A 18 1.45 0.50 16.49
C ILE A 18 1.35 1.96 16.91
N GLU A 19 2.50 2.63 16.98
CA GLU A 19 2.57 4.05 17.35
C GLU A 19 1.85 4.95 16.35
N THR A 20 1.43 6.12 16.78
CA THR A 20 0.88 7.15 15.90
C THR A 20 2.00 7.81 15.09
N TYR A 21 1.65 8.49 13.99
CA TYR A 21 2.64 9.26 13.22
C TYR A 21 3.38 10.30 14.08
N GLN A 22 2.69 10.95 15.01
CA GLN A 22 3.31 11.94 15.89
C GLN A 22 4.33 11.32 16.85
N GLU A 23 4.04 10.15 17.38
CA GLU A 23 4.99 9.38 18.20
C GLU A 23 6.18 8.95 17.34
N TYR A 24 5.92 8.36 16.17
CA TYR A 24 6.94 7.92 15.22
C TYR A 24 7.89 9.06 14.84
N ILE A 25 7.37 10.18 14.32
CA ILE A 25 8.21 11.27 13.82
C ILE A 25 9.01 11.96 14.93
N SER A 26 8.52 11.93 16.17
CA SER A 26 9.22 12.51 17.32
C SER A 26 10.53 11.80 17.67
N ASN A 27 10.71 10.54 17.18
CA ASN A 27 11.93 9.78 17.37
C ASN A 27 13.08 10.23 16.46
N TYR A 28 12.77 11.04 15.43
CA TYR A 28 13.73 11.43 14.41
C TYR A 28 13.91 12.96 14.37
N SER A 29 15.17 13.39 14.51
CA SER A 29 15.58 14.81 14.39
C SER A 29 16.32 15.10 13.08
N THR A 30 16.24 14.17 12.13
CA THR A 30 16.96 14.22 10.84
C THR A 30 16.23 15.11 9.85
N GLU A 31 16.99 15.80 8.99
CA GLU A 31 16.42 16.59 7.91
C GLU A 31 15.86 15.70 6.79
N ALA A 32 15.00 16.29 5.94
CA ALA A 32 14.52 15.62 4.74
C ALA A 32 15.70 15.37 3.78
N SER A 33 15.76 14.17 3.21
CA SER A 33 16.74 13.85 2.18
C SER A 33 16.37 14.55 0.86
N GLU A 34 17.39 15.00 0.12
CA GLU A 34 17.23 15.47 -1.27
C GLU A 34 17.29 14.31 -2.28
N PHE A 35 17.64 13.11 -1.84
CA PHE A 35 17.75 11.93 -2.69
C PHE A 35 16.38 11.38 -3.08
N ASN A 36 16.22 10.97 -4.35
CA ASN A 36 14.99 10.41 -4.87
C ASN A 36 15.21 8.97 -5.34
N VAL A 37 14.37 8.07 -4.87
CA VAL A 37 14.26 6.69 -5.38
C VAL A 37 13.01 6.59 -6.25
N PHE A 38 13.17 6.10 -7.48
CA PHE A 38 12.06 5.84 -8.39
C PHE A 38 12.03 4.35 -8.74
N THR A 39 10.84 3.75 -8.66
CA THR A 39 10.61 2.38 -9.14
C THR A 39 9.30 2.29 -9.91
N ASN A 40 9.28 1.49 -10.97
CA ASN A 40 8.05 1.21 -11.69
C ASN A 40 7.20 0.19 -10.93
N ALA A 41 5.89 0.34 -11.00
CA ALA A 41 4.96 -0.61 -10.39
C ALA A 41 5.14 -2.07 -10.88
N THR A 42 5.77 -2.25 -12.04
CA THR A 42 6.05 -3.57 -12.62
C THR A 42 7.31 -4.24 -12.06
N GLU A 43 8.13 -3.52 -11.30
CA GLU A 43 9.43 -3.96 -10.78
C GLU A 43 9.33 -4.55 -9.36
N TYR A 44 8.14 -4.98 -8.95
CA TYR A 44 8.03 -5.66 -7.66
C TYR A 44 8.88 -6.94 -7.65
N THR A 45 9.53 -7.20 -6.54
CA THR A 45 10.42 -8.34 -6.35
C THR A 45 9.67 -9.57 -5.84
N GLU A 46 8.61 -9.34 -5.04
CA GLU A 46 7.83 -10.41 -4.45
C GLU A 46 6.33 -10.10 -4.48
N LYS A 47 5.53 -11.15 -4.45
CA LYS A 47 4.09 -11.12 -4.22
C LYS A 47 3.63 -12.39 -3.51
N ASN A 48 2.67 -12.28 -2.62
CA ASN A 48 2.16 -13.43 -1.88
C ASN A 48 0.97 -14.14 -2.55
N SER A 49 0.51 -13.65 -3.71
CA SER A 49 -0.65 -14.20 -4.42
C SER A 49 -0.38 -14.34 -5.91
N SER A 50 -0.65 -15.52 -6.47
CA SER A 50 -0.57 -15.77 -7.92
C SER A 50 -1.62 -14.98 -8.71
N TYR A 51 -2.69 -14.50 -8.07
CA TYR A 51 -3.71 -13.65 -8.73
C TYR A 51 -3.18 -12.27 -9.06
N VAL A 52 -2.27 -11.70 -8.26
CA VAL A 52 -1.63 -10.41 -8.58
C VAL A 52 -0.84 -10.56 -9.85
N ARG A 53 -1.15 -9.75 -10.84
CA ARG A 53 -0.53 -9.77 -12.17
C ARG A 53 -0.34 -8.38 -12.72
N LEU A 54 0.54 -8.29 -13.71
CA LEU A 54 0.76 -7.08 -14.48
C LEU A 54 -0.29 -6.94 -15.59
N PHE A 55 -0.54 -5.70 -15.98
CA PHE A 55 -1.45 -5.35 -17.06
C PHE A 55 -0.84 -4.25 -17.94
N SER A 56 -1.24 -4.23 -19.21
CA SER A 56 -0.88 -3.17 -20.16
C SER A 56 -1.99 -2.14 -20.20
N PHE A 57 -1.75 -0.98 -19.64
CA PHE A 57 -2.71 0.13 -19.66
C PHE A 57 -2.28 1.18 -20.69
N GLY A 58 -3.18 1.52 -21.61
CA GLY A 58 -2.89 2.41 -22.74
C GLY A 58 -2.97 3.89 -22.40
N ASN A 59 -2.18 4.33 -21.40
CA ASN A 59 -2.11 5.74 -21.01
C ASN A 59 -0.68 6.27 -21.15
N PRO A 60 -0.46 7.38 -21.88
CA PRO A 60 0.87 7.96 -22.10
C PRO A 60 1.58 8.47 -20.84
N SER A 61 0.85 8.68 -19.73
CA SER A 61 1.46 9.09 -18.46
C SER A 61 2.19 7.96 -17.73
N LEU A 62 2.03 6.72 -18.19
CA LEU A 62 2.62 5.54 -17.59
C LEU A 62 3.97 5.18 -18.24
N SER A 63 4.82 4.54 -17.47
CA SER A 63 6.10 4.02 -17.95
C SER A 63 6.24 2.52 -17.59
N PRO A 64 6.66 1.69 -18.55
CA PRO A 64 6.89 1.99 -19.97
C PRO A 64 5.59 2.20 -20.75
N PHE A 65 5.60 3.09 -21.73
CA PHE A 65 4.48 3.29 -22.67
C PHE A 65 4.96 3.14 -24.11
N ASP A 66 4.16 2.48 -24.92
CA ASP A 66 4.32 2.39 -26.36
C ASP A 66 2.94 2.43 -27.02
N SER A 67 2.79 3.26 -28.03
CA SER A 67 1.50 3.43 -28.73
C SER A 67 1.16 2.25 -29.67
N ILE A 68 2.11 1.44 -30.04
CA ILE A 68 1.98 0.31 -30.97
C ILE A 68 2.07 -1.01 -30.21
N ASP A 69 3.14 -1.17 -29.43
CA ASP A 69 3.39 -2.38 -28.67
C ASP A 69 2.82 -2.29 -27.26
N LYS A 70 1.97 -3.23 -26.89
CA LYS A 70 1.44 -3.29 -25.52
C LYS A 70 2.56 -3.64 -24.54
N LYS A 71 2.92 -2.68 -23.69
CA LYS A 71 3.87 -2.87 -22.59
C LYS A 71 3.13 -3.11 -21.29
N LEU A 72 3.59 -4.09 -20.48
CA LEU A 72 3.13 -4.23 -19.10
C LEU A 72 3.67 -3.05 -18.31
N ASN A 73 2.80 -2.24 -17.74
CA ASN A 73 3.18 -0.98 -17.09
C ASN A 73 2.44 -0.68 -15.78
N VAL A 74 1.52 -1.54 -15.38
CA VAL A 74 0.81 -1.41 -14.11
C VAL A 74 0.58 -2.75 -13.44
N ILE A 75 0.33 -2.75 -12.13
CA ILE A 75 -0.31 -3.87 -11.45
C ILE A 75 -1.81 -3.79 -11.76
N ASP A 76 -2.40 -4.89 -12.23
CA ASP A 76 -3.81 -4.99 -12.54
C ASP A 76 -4.66 -4.82 -11.26
N GLY A 77 -5.34 -3.68 -11.13
CA GLY A 77 -6.24 -3.41 -10.00
C GLY A 77 -7.39 -4.42 -9.87
N ALA A 78 -7.82 -5.03 -11.00
CA ALA A 78 -8.83 -6.09 -10.96
C ALA A 78 -8.28 -7.44 -10.44
N ALA A 79 -6.98 -7.56 -10.27
CA ALA A 79 -6.30 -8.74 -9.75
C ALA A 79 -5.65 -8.50 -8.38
N TRP A 80 -5.59 -7.24 -7.92
CA TRP A 80 -5.01 -6.84 -6.63
C TRP A 80 -6.02 -6.07 -5.78
N TYR A 81 -7.06 -6.76 -5.34
CA TYR A 81 -8.18 -6.16 -4.58
C TYR A 81 -8.60 -6.99 -3.36
N LYS A 82 -8.14 -8.24 -3.25
CA LYS A 82 -8.49 -9.08 -2.09
C LYS A 82 -7.62 -8.72 -0.92
N ALA A 83 -8.24 -8.51 0.23
CA ALA A 83 -7.53 -8.25 1.47
C ALA A 83 -6.45 -9.31 1.73
N GLY A 84 -5.28 -8.86 2.16
CA GLY A 84 -4.12 -9.71 2.39
C GLY A 84 -3.23 -9.96 1.18
N GLN A 85 -3.59 -9.54 -0.04
CA GLN A 85 -2.69 -9.61 -1.19
C GLN A 85 -1.59 -8.55 -1.07
N GLU A 86 -0.34 -8.99 -1.17
CA GLU A 86 0.85 -8.14 -1.02
C GLU A 86 1.71 -8.11 -2.29
N VAL A 87 2.35 -6.98 -2.50
CA VAL A 87 3.47 -6.79 -3.43
C VAL A 87 4.59 -6.08 -2.71
N THR A 88 5.84 -6.50 -2.96
CA THR A 88 7.03 -5.98 -2.30
C THR A 88 8.03 -5.50 -3.33
N TYR A 89 8.62 -4.36 -3.08
CA TYR A 89 9.70 -3.75 -3.84
C TYR A 89 10.96 -3.70 -3.00
N ASN A 90 12.11 -3.95 -3.63
CA ASN A 90 13.40 -3.60 -3.05
C ASN A 90 13.78 -2.20 -3.52
N ILE A 91 14.14 -1.35 -2.59
CA ILE A 91 14.62 0.00 -2.87
C ILE A 91 16.01 0.19 -2.26
N GLU A 92 16.88 0.90 -2.97
CA GLU A 92 18.20 1.28 -2.49
C GLU A 92 18.17 2.76 -2.13
N VAL A 93 18.52 3.06 -0.89
CA VAL A 93 18.55 4.41 -0.33
C VAL A 93 20.02 4.83 -0.17
N GLU A 94 20.43 5.90 -0.83
CA GLU A 94 21.83 6.35 -0.79
C GLU A 94 22.15 7.17 0.46
N GLU A 95 21.17 7.90 1.00
CA GLU A 95 21.34 8.80 2.13
C GLU A 95 20.34 8.50 3.24
N THR A 96 20.83 8.45 4.47
CA THR A 96 19.95 8.38 5.65
C THR A 96 19.18 9.68 5.82
N GLY A 97 17.85 9.61 5.93
CA GLY A 97 17.04 10.80 6.08
C GLY A 97 15.53 10.51 6.17
N LEU A 98 14.76 11.59 6.09
CA LEU A 98 13.30 11.53 6.00
C LEU A 98 12.86 11.63 4.55
N TYR A 99 12.00 10.72 4.13
CA TYR A 99 11.50 10.58 2.77
C TYR A 99 9.99 10.71 2.71
N ASP A 100 9.49 11.24 1.60
CA ASP A 100 8.09 11.15 1.22
C ASP A 100 7.87 9.90 0.36
N ILE A 101 6.71 9.27 0.49
CA ILE A 101 6.30 8.19 -0.40
C ILE A 101 5.13 8.70 -1.25
N ALA A 102 5.32 8.70 -2.57
CA ALA A 102 4.32 9.16 -3.52
C ALA A 102 3.97 8.08 -4.54
N PHE A 103 2.74 8.14 -5.04
CA PHE A 103 2.17 7.20 -5.99
C PHE A 103 1.63 7.91 -7.22
N HIS A 104 1.78 7.26 -8.37
CA HIS A 104 0.98 7.52 -9.55
C HIS A 104 0.00 6.36 -9.71
N TYR A 105 -1.28 6.60 -9.47
CA TYR A 105 -2.28 5.55 -9.36
C TYR A 105 -3.59 5.90 -10.05
N ALA A 106 -4.42 4.88 -10.25
CA ALA A 106 -5.80 5.04 -10.66
C ALA A 106 -6.70 4.07 -9.88
N ASN A 107 -7.82 4.59 -9.40
CA ASN A 107 -8.87 3.86 -8.72
C ASN A 107 -10.22 4.16 -9.41
N TYR A 108 -10.55 3.33 -10.41
CA TYR A 108 -11.72 3.59 -11.28
C TYR A 108 -12.99 2.87 -10.85
N LYS A 109 -12.91 1.97 -9.89
CA LYS A 109 -13.98 1.01 -9.67
C LYS A 109 -14.84 1.37 -8.47
N GLY A 110 -16.13 1.62 -8.75
CA GLY A 110 -17.18 1.60 -7.77
C GLY A 110 -17.37 2.84 -6.91
N ASP A 111 -16.79 3.99 -7.29
CA ASP A 111 -16.89 5.25 -6.52
C ASP A 111 -16.43 5.15 -5.05
N PHE A 112 -15.56 4.15 -4.74
CA PHE A 112 -15.10 3.86 -3.40
C PHE A 112 -13.58 4.05 -3.29
N GLN A 113 -13.14 4.37 -2.08
CA GLN A 113 -11.73 4.36 -1.73
C GLN A 113 -11.17 2.93 -1.74
N SER A 114 -9.89 2.81 -2.08
CA SER A 114 -9.12 1.57 -1.97
C SER A 114 -8.12 1.68 -0.83
N PHE A 115 -8.05 0.66 0.01
CA PHE A 115 -7.22 0.69 1.21
C PHE A 115 -5.96 -0.17 1.03
N ARG A 116 -4.84 0.37 1.50
CA ARG A 116 -3.55 -0.34 1.53
C ARG A 116 -2.85 -0.12 2.86
N SER A 117 -2.28 -1.17 3.43
CA SER A 117 -1.24 -0.99 4.43
C SER A 117 0.12 -0.89 3.76
N ILE A 118 0.99 -0.09 4.36
CA ILE A 118 2.35 0.17 3.90
C ILE A 118 3.30 -0.33 4.97
N LYS A 119 4.24 -1.19 4.55
CA LYS A 119 5.28 -1.73 5.43
C LYS A 119 6.64 -1.33 4.88
N ILE A 120 7.54 -1.00 5.77
CA ILE A 120 8.96 -0.82 5.50
C ILE A 120 9.69 -1.90 6.30
N ASP A 121 10.52 -2.68 5.62
CA ASP A 121 11.28 -3.80 6.21
C ASP A 121 10.41 -4.80 6.99
N GLY A 122 9.19 -5.01 6.49
CA GLY A 122 8.21 -5.93 7.07
C GLY A 122 7.33 -5.35 8.17
N GLU A 123 7.64 -4.15 8.69
CA GLU A 123 6.92 -3.50 9.78
C GLU A 123 6.05 -2.33 9.29
N ILE A 124 4.91 -2.11 9.93
CA ILE A 124 4.09 -0.90 9.73
C ILE A 124 4.71 0.22 10.57
N PRO A 125 5.23 1.30 9.95
CA PRO A 125 5.99 2.30 10.69
C PRO A 125 5.14 3.11 11.68
N PHE A 126 3.88 3.37 11.34
CA PHE A 126 2.92 4.06 12.22
C PHE A 126 1.48 3.74 11.82
N ARG A 127 0.55 3.99 12.73
CA ARG A 127 -0.84 3.53 12.65
C ARG A 127 -1.59 4.04 11.43
N GLU A 128 -1.36 5.27 11.00
CA GLU A 128 -2.09 5.92 9.91
C GLU A 128 -1.84 5.25 8.55
N VAL A 129 -0.71 4.56 8.38
CA VAL A 129 -0.42 3.78 7.16
C VAL A 129 -0.73 2.29 7.29
N ALA A 130 -1.33 1.87 8.42
CA ALA A 130 -1.85 0.50 8.56
C ALA A 130 -3.07 0.24 7.68
N SER A 131 -3.79 1.29 7.29
CA SER A 131 -4.95 1.21 6.36
C SER A 131 -5.14 2.57 5.67
N TYR A 132 -4.20 2.94 4.81
CA TYR A 132 -4.25 4.20 4.07
C TYR A 132 -5.30 4.14 2.96
N ALA A 133 -6.11 5.18 2.83
CA ALA A 133 -7.19 5.28 1.86
C ALA A 133 -6.74 6.01 0.60
N PHE A 134 -6.81 5.33 -0.54
CA PHE A 134 -6.63 5.92 -1.87
C PHE A 134 -7.98 6.31 -2.45
N ASP A 135 -8.13 7.56 -2.80
CA ASP A 135 -9.38 8.12 -3.32
C ASP A 135 -9.78 7.54 -4.68
N TYR A 136 -11.06 7.66 -4.98
CA TYR A 136 -11.60 7.35 -6.29
C TYR A 136 -11.13 8.36 -7.33
N THR A 137 -10.66 7.87 -8.48
CA THR A 137 -10.18 8.69 -9.60
C THR A 137 -11.05 8.40 -10.83
N PRO A 138 -12.12 9.16 -11.10
CA PRO A 138 -13.20 8.76 -12.01
C PRO A 138 -12.78 8.53 -13.47
N SER A 139 -11.70 9.13 -13.94
CA SER A 139 -11.27 8.99 -15.34
C SER A 139 -9.79 9.25 -15.57
N ASN A 140 -9.05 9.66 -14.57
CA ASN A 140 -7.65 10.06 -14.70
C ASN A 140 -6.75 9.34 -13.71
N TRP A 141 -5.50 9.21 -14.07
CA TRP A 141 -4.43 8.87 -13.14
C TRP A 141 -4.16 10.06 -12.22
N ALA A 142 -3.95 9.79 -10.96
CA ALA A 142 -3.64 10.78 -9.93
C ALA A 142 -2.23 10.57 -9.40
N ASN A 143 -1.60 11.67 -8.97
CA ASN A 143 -0.40 11.65 -8.15
C ASN A 143 -0.82 11.96 -6.71
N GLU A 144 -0.34 11.17 -5.79
CA GLU A 144 -0.62 11.33 -4.38
C GLU A 144 0.63 11.06 -3.56
N THR A 145 0.93 11.97 -2.65
CA THR A 145 1.92 11.76 -1.59
C THR A 145 1.17 11.36 -0.33
N LEU A 146 1.60 10.29 0.32
CA LEU A 146 1.00 9.85 1.57
C LEU A 146 0.99 11.02 2.57
N SER A 147 -0.19 11.40 3.03
CA SER A 147 -0.40 12.60 3.84
C SER A 147 -1.50 12.42 4.87
N ASP A 148 -1.55 13.32 5.84
CA ASP A 148 -2.67 13.42 6.78
C ASP A 148 -3.91 14.04 6.12
N ASP A 149 -5.03 14.09 6.84
CA ASP A 149 -6.29 14.68 6.38
C ASP A 149 -6.20 16.19 6.05
N SER A 150 -5.14 16.85 6.46
CA SER A 150 -4.85 18.26 6.15
C SER A 150 -3.94 18.42 4.93
N GLY A 151 -3.47 17.31 4.35
CA GLY A 151 -2.57 17.29 3.21
C GLY A 151 -1.09 17.48 3.57
N ASN A 152 -0.71 17.35 4.85
CA ASN A 152 0.69 17.39 5.24
C ASN A 152 1.33 16.02 4.96
N PRO A 153 2.42 15.94 4.17
CA PRO A 153 3.07 14.67 3.86
C PRO A 153 3.59 13.94 5.09
N TYR A 154 3.33 12.65 5.17
CA TYR A 154 4.00 11.76 6.12
C TYR A 154 5.45 11.58 5.72
N LYS A 155 6.34 11.70 6.68
CA LYS A 155 7.78 11.46 6.52
C LYS A 155 8.13 10.08 7.04
N PHE A 156 8.94 9.36 6.27
CA PHE A 156 9.42 8.02 6.57
C PHE A 156 10.92 8.07 6.77
N TYR A 157 11.39 7.64 7.92
CA TYR A 157 12.82 7.54 8.17
C TYR A 157 13.38 6.28 7.50
N LEU A 158 14.40 6.48 6.66
CA LEU A 158 15.14 5.41 6.02
C LEU A 158 16.63 5.63 6.23
N GLU A 159 17.34 4.58 6.61
CA GLU A 159 18.79 4.58 6.65
C GLU A 159 19.37 4.36 5.25
N ALA A 160 20.60 4.76 5.00
CA ALA A 160 21.27 4.42 3.76
C ALA A 160 21.45 2.89 3.68
N GLY A 161 21.02 2.31 2.56
CA GLY A 161 21.07 0.86 2.35
C GLY A 161 19.85 0.32 1.59
N SER A 162 19.71 -0.99 1.63
CA SER A 162 18.62 -1.72 0.96
C SER A 162 17.43 -1.87 1.90
N HIS A 163 16.25 -1.49 1.44
CA HIS A 163 15.00 -1.60 2.16
C HIS A 163 13.94 -2.34 1.34
N THR A 164 12.98 -2.92 2.04
CA THR A 164 11.78 -3.47 1.42
C THR A 164 10.59 -2.54 1.65
N LEU A 165 9.86 -2.25 0.58
CA LEU A 165 8.61 -1.49 0.64
C LEU A 165 7.47 -2.41 0.19
N THR A 166 6.58 -2.75 1.11
CA THR A 166 5.47 -3.69 0.86
C THR A 166 4.12 -2.99 0.96
N PHE A 167 3.30 -3.22 -0.06
CA PHE A 167 1.91 -2.76 -0.10
C PHE A 167 0.98 -3.95 0.00
N ARG A 168 0.06 -3.90 0.95
CA ARG A 168 -0.93 -4.94 1.18
C ARG A 168 -2.33 -4.37 0.96
N ALA A 169 -3.14 -5.08 0.18
CA ALA A 169 -4.55 -4.75 0.02
C ALA A 169 -5.29 -4.98 1.34
N GLU A 170 -6.03 -3.97 1.79
CA GLU A 170 -6.84 -4.02 3.00
C GLU A 170 -8.34 -3.93 2.68
N GLN A 171 -9.17 -4.37 3.60
CA GLN A 171 -10.60 -4.08 3.55
C GLN A 171 -10.85 -2.71 4.17
N SER A 172 -11.84 -1.98 3.64
CA SER A 172 -12.31 -0.78 4.32
C SER A 172 -12.89 -1.15 5.69
N GLU A 173 -12.73 -0.28 6.68
CA GLU A 173 -13.37 -0.46 8.00
C GLU A 173 -14.90 -0.57 7.86
N VAL A 174 -15.49 0.23 6.97
CA VAL A 174 -16.92 0.16 6.64
C VAL A 174 -17.34 -1.22 6.10
N SER A 175 -16.50 -1.85 5.27
CA SER A 175 -16.79 -3.20 4.78
C SER A 175 -16.70 -4.26 5.88
N LYS A 176 -15.86 -4.05 6.87
CA LYS A 176 -15.74 -4.90 8.05
C LYS A 176 -16.96 -4.74 8.95
N GLU A 177 -17.35 -3.49 9.24
CA GLU A 177 -18.54 -3.17 10.03
C GLU A 177 -19.83 -3.65 9.37
N LEU A 178 -20.00 -3.48 8.06
CA LEU A 178 -21.15 -4.00 7.31
C LEU A 178 -21.24 -5.53 7.39
N ARG A 179 -20.11 -6.24 7.36
CA ARG A 179 -20.09 -7.68 7.53
C ARG A 179 -20.47 -8.09 8.94
N ASP A 180 -19.97 -7.37 9.95
CA ASP A 180 -20.29 -7.62 11.35
C ASP A 180 -21.79 -7.37 11.62
N ILE A 181 -22.38 -6.33 11.01
CA ILE A 181 -23.82 -6.08 11.04
C ILE A 181 -24.61 -7.20 10.35
N GLN A 182 -24.17 -7.66 9.17
CA GLN A 182 -24.82 -8.76 8.44
C GLN A 182 -24.82 -10.04 9.26
N LEU A 183 -23.71 -10.36 9.96
CA LEU A 183 -23.60 -11.53 10.83
C LEU A 183 -24.46 -11.43 12.10
N MET A 184 -24.88 -10.22 12.49
CA MET A 184 -25.81 -10.01 13.61
C MET A 184 -27.30 -10.15 13.22
N ILE A 185 -27.60 -10.10 11.93
CA ILE A 185 -28.98 -10.15 11.37
C ILE A 185 -29.36 -11.58 10.95
N ASP A 186 -28.38 -12.42 10.62
CA ASP A 186 -28.55 -13.85 10.29
C ASP A 186 -28.53 -14.72 11.57
#